data_36e64176b4f4595c4d50dc9b7b94741f
#
_entry.id   36e64176b4f4595c4d50dc9b7b94741f
#
_cell.length_a   1.000
_cell.length_b   1.000
_cell.length_c   1.000
_cell.angle_alpha   90.00
_cell.angle_beta   90.00
_cell.angle_gamma   90.00
#
_symmetry.space_group_name_H-M   'P 1'
#
loop_
_entity.id
_entity.type
_entity.pdbx_description
1 polymer ?
#
loop_
_entity_poly.entity_id
_entity_poly.type
_entity_poly.pdbx_seq_one_letter_code
_entity_poly.pdbx_strand_id
1 'polypeptide(L)'
;LYLTLMYQGAFPYFHIVGQSLYSLLIICIYPYVIFNLSVAYMAQKEEQSTYDDSLMRFVDNTQRVKLMIASSAVLYIKAEENYVHIRYMEGDRLKEYALRASMKSLEELMNKHGLIRCQRSYFINPQHIKVLRRDKEGMITAELNNPQAPPIPVSPRYYEQLTKWL
;
A
#
# COMPACT_ATOMS: atom_id res chain seq x y z
N LEU A 1 -52.07 32.18 48.22
CA LEU A 1 -52.18 33.01 47.01
C LEU A 1 -50.81 33.42 46.45
N TYR A 2 -49.88 33.92 47.30
CA TYR A 2 -48.54 34.38 46.85
C TYR A 2 -47.67 33.23 46.31
N LEU A 3 -47.70 32.08 46.96
CA LEU A 3 -46.97 30.85 46.53
C LEU A 3 -47.51 30.26 45.21
N THR A 4 -48.81 30.36 44.96
CA THR A 4 -49.43 29.88 43.70
C THR A 4 -49.08 30.77 42.52
N LEU A 5 -48.97 32.07 42.68
CA LEU A 5 -48.52 33.02 41.65
C LEU A 5 -47.04 32.84 41.31
N MET A 6 -46.16 32.60 42.28
CA MET A 6 -44.75 32.30 42.05
C MET A 6 -44.59 30.97 41.33
N TYR A 7 -45.38 29.98 41.66
CA TYR A 7 -45.31 28.66 41.04
C TYR A 7 -45.80 28.67 39.59
N GLN A 8 -46.83 29.43 39.23
CA GLN A 8 -47.31 29.61 37.86
C GLN A 8 -46.33 30.39 36.97
N GLY A 9 -45.53 31.30 37.53
CA GLY A 9 -44.52 32.04 36.77
C GLY A 9 -43.23 31.27 36.52
N ALA A 10 -42.91 30.28 37.36
CA ALA A 10 -41.68 29.49 37.22
C ALA A 10 -41.78 28.38 36.14
N PHE A 11 -42.97 27.81 35.92
CA PHE A 11 -43.15 26.72 34.96
C PHE A 11 -42.82 27.10 33.51
N PRO A 12 -43.29 28.24 32.95
CA PRO A 12 -42.96 28.62 31.60
C PRO A 12 -41.47 28.96 31.46
N TYR A 13 -40.82 29.48 32.49
CA TYR A 13 -39.39 29.80 32.47
C TYR A 13 -38.54 28.54 32.34
N PHE A 14 -38.77 27.51 33.14
CA PHE A 14 -38.05 26.25 33.08
C PHE A 14 -38.25 25.51 31.73
N HIS A 15 -39.42 25.59 31.15
CA HIS A 15 -39.71 25.03 29.84
C HIS A 15 -38.93 25.74 28.72
N ILE A 16 -38.87 27.08 28.75
CA ILE A 16 -38.13 27.88 27.77
C ILE A 16 -36.64 27.64 27.90
N VAL A 17 -36.12 27.59 29.11
CA VAL A 17 -34.70 27.30 29.38
C VAL A 17 -34.34 25.88 28.90
N GLY A 18 -35.17 24.88 29.20
CA GLY A 18 -34.97 23.50 28.76
C GLY A 18 -34.98 23.37 27.23
N GLN A 19 -35.87 24.04 26.56
CA GLN A 19 -35.96 24.05 25.10
C GLN A 19 -34.75 24.75 24.45
N SER A 20 -34.27 25.84 25.05
CA SER A 20 -33.08 26.54 24.57
C SER A 20 -31.84 25.71 24.75
N LEU A 21 -31.67 25.03 25.88
CA LEU A 21 -30.55 24.09 26.12
C LEU A 21 -30.57 22.92 25.14
N TYR A 22 -31.76 22.35 24.88
CA TYR A 22 -31.91 21.26 23.90
C TYR A 22 -31.53 21.70 22.49
N SER A 23 -31.95 22.91 22.07
CA SER A 23 -31.57 23.47 20.78
C SER A 23 -30.06 23.70 20.65
N LEU A 24 -29.40 24.21 21.69
CA LEU A 24 -27.97 24.42 21.75
C LEU A 24 -27.23 23.09 21.64
N LEU A 25 -27.68 22.04 22.33
CA LEU A 25 -27.09 20.71 22.23
C LEU A 25 -27.13 20.16 20.80
N ILE A 26 -28.26 20.28 20.12
CA ILE A 26 -28.41 19.83 18.73
C ILE A 26 -27.44 20.61 17.81
N ILE A 27 -27.39 21.94 17.96
CA ILE A 27 -26.51 22.80 17.15
C ILE A 27 -25.02 22.45 17.35
N CYS A 28 -24.62 22.05 18.56
CA CYS A 28 -23.24 21.65 18.83
C CYS A 28 -22.93 20.20 18.39
N ILE A 29 -23.88 19.26 18.61
CA ILE A 29 -23.66 17.84 18.30
C ILE A 29 -23.64 17.61 16.79
N TYR A 30 -24.49 18.28 16.04
CA TYR A 30 -24.61 18.06 14.60
C TYR A 30 -23.31 18.31 13.82
N PRO A 31 -22.64 19.46 13.96
CA PRO A 31 -21.35 19.68 13.27
C PRO A 31 -20.24 18.77 13.80
N TYR A 32 -20.26 18.42 15.09
CA TYR A 32 -19.30 17.48 15.67
C TYR A 32 -19.42 16.09 15.05
N VAL A 33 -20.62 15.57 14.91
CA VAL A 33 -20.88 14.27 14.28
C VAL A 33 -20.47 14.28 12.80
N ILE A 34 -20.84 15.34 12.06
CA ILE A 34 -20.46 15.45 10.64
C ILE A 34 -18.94 15.51 10.49
N PHE A 35 -18.27 16.28 11.34
CA PHE A 35 -16.80 16.39 11.30
C PHE A 35 -16.14 15.03 11.55
N ASN A 36 -16.55 14.30 12.59
CA ASN A 36 -16.01 12.97 12.88
C ASN A 36 -16.28 11.95 11.76
N LEU A 37 -17.49 11.98 11.17
CA LEU A 37 -17.83 11.12 10.04
C LEU A 37 -16.98 11.45 8.80
N SER A 38 -16.74 12.73 8.53
CA SER A 38 -15.91 13.12 7.38
C SER A 38 -14.44 12.73 7.57
N VAL A 39 -13.89 12.87 8.78
CA VAL A 39 -12.54 12.41 9.11
C VAL A 39 -12.42 10.89 8.98
N ALA A 40 -13.37 10.14 9.53
CA ALA A 40 -13.41 8.68 9.41
C ALA A 40 -13.53 8.23 7.94
N TYR A 41 -14.36 8.89 7.15
CA TYR A 41 -14.49 8.61 5.71
C TYR A 41 -13.21 8.90 4.94
N MET A 42 -12.51 10.00 5.23
CA MET A 42 -11.21 10.32 4.62
C MET A 42 -10.15 9.29 4.97
N ALA A 43 -10.04 8.90 6.24
CA ALA A 43 -9.10 7.88 6.69
C ALA A 43 -9.35 6.53 5.99
N GLN A 44 -10.60 6.09 5.89
CA GLN A 44 -10.95 4.86 5.19
C GLN A 44 -10.64 4.93 3.69
N LYS A 45 -10.84 6.09 3.07
CA LYS A 45 -10.52 6.30 1.65
C LYS A 45 -9.01 6.27 1.39
N GLU A 46 -8.20 6.82 2.30
CA GLU A 46 -6.74 6.76 2.20
C GLU A 46 -6.22 5.32 2.33
N GLU A 47 -6.71 4.54 3.30
CA GLU A 47 -6.36 3.12 3.43
C GLU A 47 -6.71 2.33 2.18
N GLN A 48 -7.90 2.54 1.63
CA GLN A 48 -8.35 1.84 0.44
C GLN A 48 -7.56 2.23 -0.81
N SER A 49 -7.19 3.50 -0.95
CA SER A 49 -6.34 3.99 -2.03
C SER A 49 -4.93 3.43 -1.93
N THR A 50 -4.36 3.38 -0.74
CA THR A 50 -3.02 2.81 -0.49
C THR A 50 -2.99 1.31 -0.77
N TYR A 51 -4.05 0.60 -0.40
CA TYR A 51 -4.17 -0.85 -0.68
C TYR A 51 -4.28 -1.13 -2.18
N ASP A 52 -5.11 -0.39 -2.92
CA ASP A 52 -5.27 -0.59 -4.38
C ASP A 52 -3.99 -0.19 -5.15
N ASP A 53 -3.28 0.84 -4.69
CA ASP A 53 -2.01 1.27 -5.28
C ASP A 53 -0.85 0.31 -4.95
N SER A 54 -0.97 -0.51 -3.90
CA SER A 54 0.01 -1.55 -3.57
C SER A 54 -0.13 -2.81 -4.44
N LEU A 55 -1.25 -2.99 -5.13
CA LEU A 55 -1.53 -4.18 -5.95
C LEU A 55 -0.97 -4.02 -7.36
N MET A 56 -0.04 -4.91 -7.71
CA MET A 56 0.50 -5.04 -9.06
C MET A 56 -0.41 -5.90 -9.91
N ARG A 57 -0.86 -5.34 -11.03
CA ARG A 57 -1.73 -6.05 -11.99
C ARG A 57 -0.93 -6.44 -13.21
N PHE A 58 -0.65 -7.73 -13.33
CA PHE A 58 0.06 -8.28 -14.48
C PHE A 58 -0.93 -8.67 -15.59
N VAL A 59 -0.77 -8.03 -16.73
CA VAL A 59 -1.60 -8.27 -17.91
C VAL A 59 -0.82 -9.02 -18.99
N ASP A 60 -1.51 -9.86 -19.74
CA ASP A 60 -0.93 -10.52 -20.91
C ASP A 60 -0.97 -9.60 -22.15
N ASN A 61 -0.45 -10.11 -23.26
CA ASN A 61 -0.48 -9.39 -24.54
C ASN A 61 -1.91 -9.11 -25.05
N THR A 62 -2.94 -9.72 -24.45
CA THR A 62 -4.36 -9.52 -24.78
C THR A 62 -5.05 -8.54 -23.83
N GLN A 63 -4.29 -7.81 -23.01
CA GLN A 63 -4.78 -6.86 -21.98
C GLN A 63 -5.65 -7.52 -20.90
N ARG A 64 -5.55 -8.83 -20.73
CA ARG A 64 -6.27 -9.55 -19.67
C ARG A 64 -5.39 -9.66 -18.43
N VAL A 65 -5.94 -9.31 -17.29
CA VAL A 65 -5.27 -9.48 -15.99
C VAL A 65 -5.11 -10.99 -15.73
N LYS A 66 -3.88 -11.44 -15.57
CA LYS A 66 -3.52 -12.85 -15.31
C LYS A 66 -3.09 -13.07 -13.86
N LEU A 67 -2.46 -12.07 -13.25
CA LEU A 67 -2.02 -12.16 -11.88
C LEU A 67 -2.23 -10.79 -11.22
N MET A 68 -2.76 -10.79 -10.01
CA MET A 68 -2.87 -9.61 -9.16
C MET A 68 -2.22 -9.95 -7.83
N ILE A 69 -1.23 -9.14 -7.41
CA ILE A 69 -0.42 -9.45 -6.25
C ILE A 69 0.08 -8.18 -5.59
N ALA A 70 0.21 -8.19 -4.26
CA ALA A 70 0.79 -7.06 -3.54
C ALA A 70 2.27 -6.90 -3.89
N SER A 71 2.71 -5.66 -4.14
CA SER A 71 4.11 -5.36 -4.46
C SER A 71 5.08 -5.86 -3.39
N SER A 72 4.67 -5.81 -2.11
CA SER A 72 5.43 -6.33 -0.97
C SER A 72 5.63 -7.84 -1.00
N ALA A 73 4.78 -8.59 -1.68
CA ALA A 73 4.91 -10.04 -1.80
C ALA A 73 5.89 -10.46 -2.91
N VAL A 74 6.17 -9.58 -3.88
CA VAL A 74 7.08 -9.87 -4.98
C VAL A 74 8.52 -9.76 -4.50
N LEU A 75 9.32 -10.82 -4.70
CA LEU A 75 10.74 -10.83 -4.38
C LEU A 75 11.60 -10.35 -5.55
N TYR A 76 11.42 -11.00 -6.69
CA TYR A 76 12.15 -10.64 -7.91
C TYR A 76 11.40 -11.15 -9.14
N ILE A 77 11.80 -10.61 -10.29
CA ILE A 77 11.25 -10.98 -11.60
C ILE A 77 12.43 -11.29 -12.52
N LYS A 78 12.36 -12.42 -13.21
CA LYS A 78 13.38 -12.88 -14.16
C LYS A 78 12.77 -13.04 -15.54
N ALA A 79 13.42 -12.50 -16.58
CA ALA A 79 13.09 -12.84 -17.96
C ALA A 79 13.89 -14.06 -18.41
N GLU A 80 13.20 -15.00 -19.00
CA GLU A 80 13.76 -16.22 -19.56
C GLU A 80 13.05 -16.52 -20.86
N GLU A 81 13.79 -16.47 -21.95
CA GLU A 81 13.26 -16.62 -23.32
C GLU A 81 12.11 -15.63 -23.62
N ASN A 82 10.89 -16.14 -23.82
CA ASN A 82 9.69 -15.37 -24.13
C ASN A 82 8.75 -15.17 -22.93
N TYR A 83 9.19 -15.57 -21.74
CA TYR A 83 8.43 -15.50 -20.51
C TYR A 83 9.13 -14.65 -19.46
N VAL A 84 8.30 -14.03 -18.64
CA VAL A 84 8.74 -13.34 -17.43
C VAL A 84 8.24 -14.14 -16.24
N HIS A 85 9.17 -14.61 -15.42
CA HIS A 85 8.92 -15.39 -14.22
C HIS A 85 8.85 -14.47 -13.02
N ILE A 86 7.68 -14.39 -12.41
CA ILE A 86 7.41 -13.58 -11.23
C ILE A 86 7.52 -14.49 -10.03
N ARG A 87 8.51 -14.22 -9.16
CA ARG A 87 8.73 -14.95 -7.91
C ARG A 87 8.17 -14.14 -6.75
N TYR A 88 7.25 -14.74 -6.01
CA TYR A 88 6.53 -14.08 -4.95
C TYR A 88 6.24 -14.99 -3.77
N MET A 89 5.97 -14.40 -2.61
CA MET A 89 5.54 -15.11 -1.41
C MET A 89 4.02 -15.21 -1.37
N GLU A 90 3.54 -16.42 -1.10
CA GLU A 90 2.15 -16.65 -0.71
C GLU A 90 2.15 -17.31 0.66
N GLY A 91 1.92 -16.52 1.71
CA GLY A 91 2.25 -16.92 3.08
C GLY A 91 3.74 -17.21 3.21
N ASP A 92 4.11 -18.39 3.68
CA ASP A 92 5.50 -18.82 3.87
C ASP A 92 6.08 -19.59 2.67
N ARG A 93 5.35 -19.66 1.57
CA ARG A 93 5.76 -20.44 0.39
C ARG A 93 6.19 -19.54 -0.74
N LEU A 94 7.37 -19.83 -1.30
CA LEU A 94 7.83 -19.22 -2.55
C LEU A 94 7.06 -19.81 -3.74
N LYS A 95 6.37 -18.97 -4.48
CA LYS A 95 5.65 -19.33 -5.71
C LYS A 95 6.23 -18.65 -6.92
N GLU A 96 5.96 -19.24 -8.07
CA GLU A 96 6.33 -18.71 -9.37
C GLU A 96 5.14 -18.63 -10.28
N TYR A 97 5.05 -17.53 -11.00
CA TYR A 97 4.09 -17.35 -12.10
C TYR A 97 4.83 -16.96 -13.38
N ALA A 98 4.65 -17.73 -14.45
CA ALA A 98 5.22 -17.43 -15.76
C ALA A 98 4.22 -16.64 -16.62
N LEU A 99 4.56 -15.44 -16.98
CA LEU A 99 3.77 -14.56 -17.83
C LEU A 99 4.46 -14.38 -19.19
N ARG A 100 3.72 -14.53 -20.28
CA ARG A 100 4.24 -14.21 -21.60
C ARG A 100 4.22 -12.70 -21.82
N ALA A 101 5.33 -12.06 -21.53
CA ALA A 101 5.52 -10.61 -21.61
C ALA A 101 7.00 -10.30 -21.84
N SER A 102 7.30 -9.05 -22.19
CA SER A 102 8.68 -8.55 -22.26
C SER A 102 9.02 -7.75 -21.01
N MET A 103 10.31 -7.74 -20.63
CA MET A 103 10.79 -6.89 -19.52
C MET A 103 10.49 -5.41 -19.76
N LYS A 104 10.55 -4.96 -21.02
CA LYS A 104 10.27 -3.59 -21.40
C LYS A 104 8.81 -3.21 -21.18
N SER A 105 7.87 -4.13 -21.47
CA SER A 105 6.43 -3.87 -21.27
C SER A 105 6.03 -3.80 -19.79
N LEU A 106 6.83 -4.40 -18.90
CA LEU A 106 6.59 -4.40 -17.46
C LEU A 106 7.39 -3.32 -16.72
N GLU A 107 8.32 -2.62 -17.38
CA GLU A 107 9.24 -1.69 -16.73
C GLU A 107 8.53 -0.54 -16.01
N GLU A 108 7.49 0.01 -16.63
CA GLU A 108 6.68 1.08 -16.02
C GLU A 108 5.95 0.59 -14.77
N LEU A 109 5.32 -0.59 -14.86
CA LEU A 109 4.64 -1.22 -13.73
C LEU A 109 5.62 -1.51 -12.58
N MET A 110 6.80 -2.03 -12.89
CA MET A 110 7.84 -2.32 -11.89
C MET A 110 8.30 -1.04 -11.19
N ASN A 111 8.64 -0.01 -11.95
CA ASN A 111 9.10 1.26 -11.41
C ASN A 111 8.03 1.94 -10.54
N LYS A 112 6.75 1.90 -10.96
CA LYS A 112 5.63 2.43 -10.18
C LYS A 112 5.53 1.78 -8.80
N HIS A 113 5.79 0.50 -8.71
CA HIS A 113 5.70 -0.27 -7.46
C HIS A 113 7.03 -0.45 -6.74
N GLY A 114 8.05 0.31 -7.10
CA GLY A 114 9.33 0.36 -6.40
C GLY A 114 10.26 -0.82 -6.63
N LEU A 115 9.99 -1.68 -7.62
CA LEU A 115 10.95 -2.69 -8.04
C LEU A 115 12.04 -2.05 -8.89
N ILE A 116 13.28 -2.44 -8.66
CA ILE A 116 14.45 -1.86 -9.30
C ILE A 116 15.04 -2.85 -10.28
N ARG A 117 15.36 -2.37 -11.48
CA ARG A 117 16.10 -3.17 -12.44
C ARG A 117 17.54 -3.35 -11.95
N CYS A 118 17.96 -4.57 -11.70
CA CYS A 118 19.32 -4.89 -11.23
C CYS A 118 20.19 -5.51 -12.31
N GLN A 119 19.58 -6.05 -13.37
CA GLN A 119 20.26 -6.57 -14.55
C GLN A 119 19.32 -6.48 -15.77
N ARG A 120 19.85 -6.71 -16.98
CA ARG A 120 19.03 -6.70 -18.21
C ARG A 120 17.80 -7.62 -18.14
N SER A 121 17.92 -8.75 -17.41
CA SER A 121 16.90 -9.80 -17.30
C SER A 121 16.30 -9.92 -15.89
N TYR A 122 16.62 -8.99 -14.95
CA TYR A 122 16.14 -9.05 -13.58
C TYR A 122 15.63 -7.72 -13.07
N PHE A 123 14.47 -7.77 -12.41
CA PHE A 123 14.00 -6.79 -11.46
C PHE A 123 13.99 -7.37 -10.06
N ILE A 124 14.33 -6.60 -9.06
CA ILE A 124 14.39 -7.01 -7.67
C ILE A 124 13.58 -6.03 -6.81
N ASN A 125 12.94 -6.56 -5.78
CA ASN A 125 12.32 -5.72 -4.77
C ASN A 125 13.38 -5.37 -3.71
N PRO A 126 13.76 -4.10 -3.57
CA PRO A 126 14.81 -3.71 -2.62
C PRO A 126 14.45 -4.00 -1.16
N GLN A 127 13.16 -4.01 -0.82
CA GLN A 127 12.68 -4.32 0.54
C GLN A 127 13.02 -5.76 1.00
N HIS A 128 13.28 -6.65 0.06
CA HIS A 128 13.63 -8.05 0.34
C HIS A 128 15.13 -8.33 0.24
N ILE A 129 15.95 -7.34 -0.05
CA ILE A 129 17.41 -7.51 -0.09
C ILE A 129 17.94 -7.61 1.35
N LYS A 130 18.64 -8.71 1.64
CA LYS A 130 19.31 -8.94 2.91
C LYS A 130 20.75 -8.47 2.89
N VAL A 131 21.46 -8.81 1.80
CA VAL A 131 22.89 -8.51 1.63
C VAL A 131 23.18 -8.22 0.17
N LEU A 132 23.96 -7.17 -0.09
CA LEU A 132 24.65 -6.97 -1.37
C LEU A 132 26.11 -7.35 -1.19
N ARG A 133 26.57 -8.36 -1.93
CA ARG A 133 27.94 -8.86 -1.85
C ARG A 133 28.65 -8.59 -3.16
N ARG A 134 29.88 -8.07 -3.04
CA ARG A 134 30.79 -7.92 -4.17
C ARG A 134 31.94 -8.89 -4.00
N ASP A 135 32.15 -9.76 -4.96
CA ASP A 135 33.23 -10.71 -4.97
C ASP A 135 34.57 -10.07 -5.41
N LYS A 136 35.68 -10.75 -5.15
CA LYS A 136 37.04 -10.33 -5.55
C LYS A 136 37.18 -10.16 -7.06
N GLU A 137 36.38 -10.88 -7.83
CA GLU A 137 36.32 -10.81 -9.29
C GLU A 137 35.47 -9.65 -9.81
N GLY A 138 34.86 -8.85 -8.90
CA GLY A 138 33.98 -7.71 -9.25
C GLY A 138 32.52 -8.08 -9.53
N MET A 139 32.15 -9.36 -9.42
CA MET A 139 30.76 -9.78 -9.51
C MET A 139 29.97 -9.32 -8.30
N ILE A 140 28.80 -8.78 -8.57
CA ILE A 140 27.89 -8.30 -7.53
C ILE A 140 26.66 -9.19 -7.50
N THR A 141 26.31 -9.66 -6.31
CA THR A 141 25.13 -10.48 -6.07
C THR A 141 24.28 -9.91 -4.94
N ALA A 142 22.96 -9.96 -5.09
CA ALA A 142 22.00 -9.63 -4.05
C ALA A 142 21.42 -10.92 -3.45
N GLU A 143 21.58 -11.09 -2.16
CA GLU A 143 20.94 -12.16 -1.38
C GLU A 143 19.64 -11.63 -0.80
N LEU A 144 18.56 -12.39 -0.95
CA LEU A 144 17.25 -12.02 -0.46
C LEU A 144 16.98 -12.59 0.94
N ASN A 145 16.00 -12.00 1.65
CA ASN A 145 15.56 -12.46 2.98
C ASN A 145 14.97 -13.88 2.96
N ASN A 146 14.70 -14.43 1.79
CA ASN A 146 14.17 -15.77 1.64
C ASN A 146 15.28 -16.77 1.29
N PRO A 147 15.52 -17.82 2.11
CA PRO A 147 16.56 -18.82 1.87
C PRO A 147 16.29 -19.69 0.63
N GLN A 148 15.05 -19.74 0.15
CA GLN A 148 14.67 -20.49 -1.06
C GLN A 148 14.98 -19.71 -2.36
N ALA A 149 15.22 -18.40 -2.25
CA ALA A 149 15.56 -17.57 -3.39
C ALA A 149 17.07 -17.69 -3.72
N PRO A 150 17.44 -17.91 -4.98
CA PRO A 150 18.83 -17.92 -5.37
C PRO A 150 19.44 -16.51 -5.28
N PRO A 151 20.76 -16.37 -5.14
CA PRO A 151 21.42 -15.08 -5.24
C PRO A 151 21.18 -14.45 -6.63
N ILE A 152 20.78 -13.18 -6.65
CA ILE A 152 20.43 -12.46 -7.88
C ILE A 152 21.65 -11.69 -8.39
N PRO A 153 22.06 -11.87 -9.65
CA PRO A 153 23.20 -11.13 -10.20
C PRO A 153 22.82 -9.67 -10.43
N VAL A 154 23.70 -8.77 -10.02
CA VAL A 154 23.55 -7.32 -10.14
C VAL A 154 24.62 -6.78 -11.07
N SER A 155 24.23 -6.03 -12.09
CA SER A 155 25.18 -5.34 -12.94
C SER A 155 25.78 -4.11 -12.24
N PRO A 156 27.08 -3.80 -12.43
CA PRO A 156 27.71 -2.66 -11.76
C PRO A 156 27.00 -1.33 -11.95
N ARG A 157 26.35 -1.14 -13.10
CA ARG A 157 25.56 0.05 -13.43
C ARG A 157 24.41 0.31 -12.43
N TYR A 158 23.83 -0.74 -11.88
CA TYR A 158 22.65 -0.64 -10.98
C TYR A 158 23.04 -0.73 -9.50
N TYR A 159 24.31 -1.00 -9.21
CA TYR A 159 24.79 -1.16 -7.83
C TYR A 159 24.56 0.08 -6.97
N GLU A 160 24.95 1.24 -7.47
CA GLU A 160 24.77 2.51 -6.75
C GLU A 160 23.31 2.86 -6.48
N GLN A 161 22.43 2.44 -7.38
CA GLN A 161 21.00 2.65 -7.22
C GLN A 161 20.42 1.76 -6.10
N LEU A 162 20.90 0.51 -6.01
CA LEU A 162 20.46 -0.43 -4.98
C LEU A 162 21.03 -0.10 -3.60
N THR A 163 22.25 0.40 -3.51
CA THR A 163 22.86 0.79 -2.22
C THR A 163 22.17 1.96 -1.53
N LYS A 164 21.41 2.76 -2.26
CA LYS A 164 20.60 3.86 -1.68
C LYS A 164 19.38 3.36 -0.89
N TRP A 165 19.00 2.10 -1.07
CA TRP A 165 17.83 1.49 -0.41
C TRP A 165 18.21 0.59 0.78
N LEU A 166 19.46 0.35 0.98
CA LEU A 166 20.03 -0.40 2.11
C LEU A 166 20.57 0.53 3.19
#